data_6f4c0a9a48169d695392e1476ac863f0
#
_entry.id   6f4c0a9a48169d695392e1476ac863f0
#
_cell.length_a   1.000
_cell.length_b   1.000
_cell.length_c   1.000
_cell.angle_alpha   90.00
_cell.angle_beta   90.00
_cell.angle_gamma   90.00
#
_symmetry.space_group_name_H-M   'P 1'
#
loop_
_entity.id
_entity.type
_entity.pdbx_description
1 polymer ?
#
loop_
_entity_poly.entity_id
_entity_poly.type
_entity_poly.pdbx_seq_one_letter_code
_entity_poly.pdbx_strand_id
1 'polypeptide(L)'
;TKDISLINRMFNDELSKTKFLGVGNPSESGVHLLYYFRQENNLEKGCFINTHEIFKTNLIKEKDANDVDISRIDIKIRNNNIKRYVFIDDFCGSGTQAKDYSKDIVEQIKHINKDIEVNYLMLFGTEDGINSVKNETKFDKVETVFTIDNSFKCFSDNSRYFCKPINEIEKDFCK
;
A
#
# COMPACT_ATOMS: atom_id res chain seq x y z
N THR A 1 -35.65 -2.90 2.81
CA THR A 1 -35.37 -1.47 2.50
C THR A 1 -34.67 -0.76 3.65
N LYS A 2 -35.06 -0.95 4.92
CA LYS A 2 -34.38 -0.36 6.09
C LYS A 2 -32.96 -0.89 6.25
N ASP A 3 -32.73 -2.16 5.99
CA ASP A 3 -31.41 -2.81 6.13
C ASP A 3 -30.41 -2.28 5.10
N ILE A 4 -30.85 -2.05 3.85
CA ILE A 4 -29.97 -1.50 2.80
C ILE A 4 -29.53 -0.07 3.14
N SER A 5 -30.44 0.76 3.67
CA SER A 5 -30.10 2.12 4.06
C SER A 5 -29.12 2.16 5.23
N LEU A 6 -29.24 1.21 6.17
CA LEU A 6 -28.31 1.07 7.29
C LEU A 6 -26.93 0.62 6.81
N ILE A 7 -26.86 -0.38 5.93
CA ILE A 7 -25.60 -0.87 5.34
C ILE A 7 -24.89 0.26 4.58
N ASN A 8 -25.61 1.00 3.74
CA ASN A 8 -25.06 2.13 3.01
C ASN A 8 -24.52 3.23 3.95
N ARG A 9 -25.23 3.51 5.03
CA ARG A 9 -24.79 4.47 6.03
C ARG A 9 -23.51 4.01 6.72
N MET A 10 -23.45 2.75 7.14
CA MET A 10 -22.25 2.17 7.78
C MET A 10 -21.06 2.18 6.81
N PHE A 11 -21.28 1.80 5.55
CA PHE A 11 -20.25 1.82 4.52
C PHE A 11 -19.70 3.24 4.31
N ASN A 12 -20.57 4.24 4.17
CA ASN A 12 -20.16 5.62 3.97
C ASN A 12 -19.44 6.20 5.21
N ASP A 13 -19.83 5.79 6.42
CA ASP A 13 -19.15 6.18 7.65
C ASP A 13 -17.71 5.61 7.68
N GLU A 14 -17.53 4.33 7.37
CA GLU A 14 -16.21 3.70 7.29
C GLU A 14 -15.36 4.30 6.15
N LEU A 15 -15.97 4.56 4.99
CA LEU A 15 -15.30 5.18 3.85
C LEU A 15 -14.80 6.59 4.18
N SER A 16 -15.58 7.37 4.93
CA SER A 16 -15.18 8.73 5.36
C SER A 16 -13.92 8.75 6.23
N LYS A 17 -13.65 7.65 6.93
CA LYS A 17 -12.48 7.44 7.80
C LYS A 17 -11.32 6.74 7.08
N THR A 18 -11.48 6.43 5.79
CA THR A 18 -10.50 5.72 4.98
C THR A 18 -9.89 6.65 3.92
N LYS A 19 -8.58 6.52 3.69
CA LYS A 19 -7.88 7.18 2.59
C LYS A 19 -7.14 6.16 1.73
N PHE A 20 -7.21 6.37 0.43
CA PHE A 20 -6.54 5.54 -0.58
C PHE A 20 -5.34 6.27 -1.16
N LEU A 21 -4.24 5.55 -1.34
CA LEU A 21 -2.97 6.05 -1.86
C LEU A 21 -2.38 5.04 -2.86
N GLY A 22 -1.66 5.53 -3.86
CA GLY A 22 -0.85 4.67 -4.74
C GLY A 22 0.50 4.38 -4.09
N VAL A 23 1.03 3.20 -4.33
CA VAL A 23 2.43 2.88 -4.06
C VAL A 23 3.26 3.36 -5.24
N GLY A 24 4.41 3.99 -4.96
CA GLY A 24 5.32 4.50 -5.99
C GLY A 24 5.22 6.00 -6.25
N ASN A 25 6.03 6.46 -7.19
CA ASN A 25 6.06 7.85 -7.62
C ASN A 25 4.85 8.18 -8.53
N PRO A 26 4.50 9.47 -8.70
CA PRO A 26 3.38 9.87 -9.56
C PRO A 26 3.48 9.43 -11.03
N SER A 27 4.66 9.05 -11.50
CA SER A 27 4.91 8.52 -12.85
C SER A 27 4.81 7.00 -12.95
N GLU A 28 4.54 6.31 -11.86
CA GLU A 28 4.45 4.84 -11.81
C GLU A 28 3.01 4.36 -11.95
N SER A 29 2.85 3.09 -12.29
CA SER A 29 1.57 2.46 -12.64
C SER A 29 0.53 2.47 -11.52
N GLY A 30 0.95 2.39 -10.26
CA GLY A 30 0.06 2.40 -9.10
C GLY A 30 -0.83 3.64 -9.03
N VAL A 31 -0.32 4.81 -9.45
CA VAL A 31 -1.12 6.04 -9.50
C VAL A 31 -2.20 5.99 -10.59
N HIS A 32 -1.90 5.38 -11.74
CA HIS A 32 -2.88 5.17 -12.80
C HIS A 32 -3.99 4.20 -12.36
N LEU A 33 -3.63 3.15 -11.63
CA LEU A 33 -4.59 2.20 -11.08
C LEU A 33 -5.59 2.88 -10.14
N LEU A 34 -5.15 3.85 -9.32
CA LEU A 34 -6.04 4.61 -8.44
C LEU A 34 -7.17 5.32 -9.19
N TYR A 35 -6.90 5.84 -10.38
CA TYR A 35 -7.93 6.48 -11.19
C TYR A 35 -9.03 5.49 -11.56
N TYR A 36 -8.68 4.31 -12.07
CA TYR A 36 -9.64 3.27 -12.43
C TYR A 36 -10.34 2.71 -11.19
N PHE A 37 -9.60 2.44 -10.12
CA PHE A 37 -10.17 2.00 -8.85
C PHE A 37 -11.25 2.97 -8.33
N ARG A 38 -10.99 4.28 -8.43
CA ARG A 38 -11.96 5.30 -8.04
C ARG A 38 -13.21 5.26 -8.92
N GLN A 39 -13.05 5.16 -10.23
CA GLN A 39 -14.15 5.19 -11.19
C GLN A 39 -15.05 3.96 -11.04
N GLU A 40 -14.46 2.77 -11.02
CA GLU A 40 -15.19 1.51 -10.94
C GLU A 40 -15.96 1.38 -9.62
N ASN A 41 -15.45 1.95 -8.54
CA ASN A 41 -16.09 1.89 -7.22
C ASN A 41 -16.93 3.14 -6.90
N ASN A 42 -17.09 4.08 -7.83
CA ASN A 42 -17.83 5.33 -7.64
C ASN A 42 -17.40 6.12 -6.38
N LEU A 43 -16.10 6.15 -6.09
CA LEU A 43 -15.58 6.81 -4.91
C LEU A 43 -15.35 8.31 -5.15
N GLU A 44 -15.56 9.11 -4.12
CA GLU A 44 -15.29 10.55 -4.18
C GLU A 44 -13.79 10.83 -4.25
N LYS A 45 -13.42 11.92 -4.96
CA LYS A 45 -12.00 12.35 -5.05
C LYS A 45 -11.37 12.58 -3.67
N GLY A 46 -12.13 13.08 -2.72
CA GLY A 46 -11.67 13.32 -1.36
C GLY A 46 -11.24 12.08 -0.57
N CYS A 47 -11.56 10.86 -1.06
CA CYS A 47 -11.06 9.63 -0.48
C CYS A 47 -9.60 9.33 -0.85
N PHE A 48 -9.05 10.03 -1.87
CA PHE A 48 -7.72 9.79 -2.41
C PHE A 48 -6.78 10.93 -2.01
N ILE A 49 -5.60 10.57 -1.52
CA ILE A 49 -4.57 11.54 -1.10
C ILE A 49 -3.19 11.08 -1.57
N ASN A 50 -2.24 12.00 -1.58
CA ASN A 50 -0.83 11.67 -1.74
C ASN A 50 -0.18 11.41 -0.40
N THR A 51 0.97 10.73 -0.38
CA THR A 51 1.68 10.36 0.85
C THR A 51 2.06 11.56 1.71
N HIS A 52 2.46 12.68 1.10
CA HIS A 52 2.78 13.92 1.84
C HIS A 52 1.57 14.57 2.54
N GLU A 53 0.34 14.18 2.17
CA GLU A 53 -0.89 14.67 2.80
C GLU A 53 -1.27 13.89 4.07
N ILE A 54 -0.62 12.75 4.34
CA ILE A 54 -0.82 11.97 5.57
C ILE A 54 -0.39 12.79 6.79
N PHE A 55 0.76 13.47 6.67
CA PHE A 55 1.41 14.16 7.77
C PHE A 55 1.25 15.69 7.69
N LYS A 56 1.34 16.31 8.83
CA LYS A 56 1.60 17.74 8.99
C LYS A 56 2.84 17.93 9.84
N THR A 57 3.66 18.89 9.46
CA THR A 57 4.91 19.24 10.13
C THR A 57 4.74 20.56 10.84
N ASN A 58 5.06 20.61 12.13
CA ASN A 58 5.09 21.85 12.92
C ASN A 58 6.52 22.08 13.40
N LEU A 59 7.00 23.31 13.29
CA LEU A 59 8.25 23.72 13.90
C LEU A 59 7.96 24.18 15.32
N ILE A 60 8.47 23.46 16.30
CA ILE A 60 8.39 23.83 17.72
C ILE A 60 9.71 24.51 18.08
N LYS A 61 9.63 25.74 18.57
CA LYS A 61 10.76 26.45 19.12
C LYS A 61 10.69 26.34 20.64
N GLU A 62 11.69 25.77 21.25
CA GLU A 62 11.80 25.57 22.70
C GLU A 62 13.16 26.09 23.15
N LYS A 63 13.29 26.47 24.42
CA LYS A 63 14.57 26.77 25.04
C LYS A 63 15.04 25.53 25.80
N ASP A 64 16.31 25.21 25.68
CA ASP A 64 16.94 24.18 26.49
C ASP A 64 17.18 24.61 27.94
N ALA A 65 17.72 23.72 28.75
CA ALA A 65 18.05 24.00 30.16
C ALA A 65 19.10 25.09 30.33
N ASN A 66 19.80 25.50 29.27
CA ASN A 66 20.82 26.54 29.24
C ASN A 66 20.33 27.82 28.54
N ASP A 67 19.00 27.98 28.35
CA ASP A 67 18.36 29.13 27.67
C ASP A 67 18.74 29.30 26.19
N VAL A 68 19.20 28.20 25.52
CA VAL A 68 19.54 28.19 24.11
C VAL A 68 18.30 27.81 23.29
N ASP A 69 18.00 28.60 22.24
CA ASP A 69 16.88 28.33 21.34
C ASP A 69 17.12 27.04 20.55
N ILE A 70 16.28 26.04 20.77
CA ILE A 70 16.26 24.79 20.03
C ILE A 70 15.01 24.75 19.14
N SER A 71 15.20 24.39 17.88
CA SER A 71 14.08 24.13 16.95
C SER A 71 13.92 22.65 16.72
N ARG A 72 12.73 22.11 17.03
CA ARG A 72 12.37 20.71 16.79
C ARG A 72 11.22 20.61 15.80
N ILE A 73 11.34 19.66 14.89
CA ILE A 73 10.26 19.32 13.96
C ILE A 73 9.34 18.31 14.66
N ASP A 74 8.07 18.66 14.78
CA ASP A 74 7.01 17.78 15.28
C ASP A 74 6.13 17.33 14.11
N ILE A 75 6.05 16.02 13.90
CA ILE A 75 5.29 15.41 12.82
C ILE A 75 4.06 14.73 13.40
N LYS A 76 2.89 15.07 12.88
CA LYS A 76 1.59 14.52 13.31
C LYS A 76 0.79 14.04 12.11
N ILE A 77 -0.15 13.14 12.35
CA ILE A 77 -1.18 12.82 11.36
C ILE A 77 -2.01 14.08 11.09
N ARG A 78 -2.18 14.44 9.82
CA ARG A 78 -2.89 15.65 9.41
C ARG A 78 -4.35 15.65 9.83
N ASN A 79 -5.02 14.50 9.68
CA ASN A 79 -6.45 14.33 10.00
C ASN A 79 -6.65 13.17 10.97
N ASN A 80 -6.90 13.49 12.23
CA ASN A 80 -7.09 12.49 13.29
C ASN A 80 -8.38 11.67 13.17
N ASN A 81 -9.32 12.04 12.29
CA ASN A 81 -10.53 11.27 12.03
C ASN A 81 -10.26 10.06 11.14
N ILE A 82 -9.13 10.03 10.42
CA ILE A 82 -8.77 8.90 9.58
C ILE A 82 -8.34 7.72 10.45
N LYS A 83 -8.96 6.58 10.18
CA LYS A 83 -8.71 5.32 10.89
C LYS A 83 -8.01 4.29 10.01
N ARG A 84 -8.02 4.51 8.69
CA ARG A 84 -7.46 3.54 7.75
C ARG A 84 -6.79 4.23 6.58
N TYR A 85 -5.57 3.79 6.26
CA TYR A 85 -4.89 4.07 5.00
C TYR A 85 -4.78 2.79 4.18
N VAL A 86 -5.15 2.86 2.91
CA VAL A 86 -5.10 1.73 1.97
C VAL A 86 -4.16 2.09 0.83
N PHE A 87 -3.03 1.41 0.77
CA PHE A 87 -2.05 1.54 -0.29
C PHE A 87 -2.44 0.58 -1.42
N ILE A 88 -2.59 1.11 -2.62
CA ILE A 88 -3.01 0.37 -3.81
C ILE A 88 -1.85 0.30 -4.80
N ASP A 89 -1.61 -0.90 -5.31
CA ASP A 89 -0.57 -1.19 -6.28
C ASP A 89 -1.11 -2.09 -7.40
N ASP A 90 -0.50 -2.05 -8.58
CA ASP A 90 -0.88 -2.91 -9.69
C ASP A 90 -0.15 -4.26 -9.62
N PHE A 91 1.12 -4.27 -9.23
CA PHE A 91 1.94 -5.47 -9.26
C PHE A 91 2.97 -5.51 -8.13
N CYS A 92 2.94 -6.58 -7.35
CA CYS A 92 3.95 -6.89 -6.34
C CYS A 92 4.79 -8.10 -6.79
N GLY A 93 6.00 -7.83 -7.29
CA GLY A 93 6.96 -8.88 -7.68
C GLY A 93 7.73 -9.42 -6.48
N SER A 94 8.86 -8.79 -6.15
CA SER A 94 9.69 -9.13 -4.96
C SER A 94 9.22 -8.50 -3.66
N GLY A 95 8.28 -7.58 -3.72
CA GLY A 95 7.85 -6.78 -2.57
C GLY A 95 8.82 -5.67 -2.16
N THR A 96 9.91 -5.43 -2.89
CA THR A 96 10.94 -4.45 -2.50
C THR A 96 10.36 -3.04 -2.38
N GLN A 97 9.60 -2.59 -3.37
CA GLN A 97 8.98 -1.26 -3.37
C GLN A 97 8.01 -1.08 -2.19
N ALA A 98 7.15 -2.07 -1.93
CA ALA A 98 6.23 -2.04 -0.80
C ALA A 98 6.97 -2.03 0.55
N LYS A 99 8.10 -2.74 0.66
CA LYS A 99 8.94 -2.74 1.86
C LYS A 99 9.59 -1.38 2.10
N ASP A 100 10.10 -0.74 1.08
CA ASP A 100 10.70 0.60 1.19
C ASP A 100 9.63 1.62 1.62
N TYR A 101 8.46 1.60 0.99
CA TYR A 101 7.32 2.41 1.42
C TYR A 101 6.91 2.15 2.88
N SER A 102 6.92 0.88 3.31
CA SER A 102 6.59 0.52 4.68
C SER A 102 7.56 1.13 5.69
N LYS A 103 8.86 1.09 5.42
CA LYS A 103 9.87 1.69 6.31
C LYS A 103 9.68 3.19 6.46
N ASP A 104 9.45 3.89 5.36
CA ASP A 104 9.42 5.35 5.37
C ASP A 104 8.09 5.93 5.87
N ILE A 105 6.97 5.28 5.53
CA ILE A 105 5.65 5.86 5.73
C ILE A 105 4.83 5.08 6.75
N VAL A 106 4.73 3.74 6.59
CA VAL A 106 3.88 2.92 7.46
C VAL A 106 4.41 2.88 8.87
N GLU A 107 5.74 2.74 9.04
CA GLU A 107 6.36 2.78 10.37
C GLU A 107 6.15 4.13 11.04
N GLN A 108 6.22 5.23 10.29
CA GLN A 108 5.96 6.56 10.82
C GLN A 108 4.50 6.74 11.25
N ILE A 109 3.52 6.25 10.46
CA ILE A 109 2.10 6.23 10.85
C ILE A 109 1.93 5.46 12.16
N LYS A 110 2.48 4.24 12.24
CA LYS A 110 2.37 3.37 13.41
C LYS A 110 3.09 3.92 14.64
N HIS A 111 4.19 4.65 14.44
CA HIS A 111 4.89 5.34 15.53
C HIS A 111 4.04 6.47 16.13
N ILE A 112 3.34 7.24 15.29
CA ILE A 112 2.47 8.34 15.74
C ILE A 112 1.17 7.82 16.34
N ASN A 113 0.54 6.84 15.69
CA ASN A 113 -0.72 6.26 16.15
C ASN A 113 -0.85 4.80 15.72
N LYS A 114 -0.73 3.87 16.67
CA LYS A 114 -0.80 2.42 16.44
C LYS A 114 -2.19 1.93 16.05
N ASP A 115 -3.24 2.69 16.39
CA ASP A 115 -4.62 2.30 16.14
C ASP A 115 -5.08 2.56 14.70
N ILE A 116 -4.29 3.28 13.92
CA ILE A 116 -4.56 3.49 12.50
C ILE A 116 -4.24 2.19 11.74
N GLU A 117 -5.24 1.63 11.08
CA GLU A 117 -5.09 0.47 10.21
C GLU A 117 -4.40 0.89 8.90
N VAL A 118 -3.37 0.14 8.49
CA VAL A 118 -2.63 0.40 7.25
C VAL A 118 -2.59 -0.86 6.41
N ASN A 119 -3.29 -0.84 5.28
CA ASN A 119 -3.46 -2.00 4.40
C ASN A 119 -2.74 -1.81 3.07
N TYR A 120 -2.26 -2.90 2.51
CA TYR A 120 -1.68 -2.96 1.17
C TYR A 120 -2.51 -3.89 0.30
N LEU A 121 -3.07 -3.34 -0.78
CA LEU A 121 -3.86 -4.06 -1.77
C LEU A 121 -3.16 -4.00 -3.12
N MET A 122 -3.03 -5.14 -3.78
CA MET A 122 -2.44 -5.21 -5.11
C MET A 122 -3.35 -5.96 -6.08
N LEU A 123 -3.29 -5.61 -7.36
CA LEU A 123 -4.03 -6.32 -8.39
C LEU A 123 -3.40 -7.68 -8.65
N PHE A 124 -2.09 -7.73 -8.84
CA PHE A 124 -1.32 -8.95 -9.02
C PHE A 124 -0.18 -9.03 -8.01
N GLY A 125 0.02 -10.19 -7.41
CA GLY A 125 1.14 -10.42 -6.51
C GLY A 125 1.74 -11.81 -6.68
N THR A 126 3.07 -11.89 -6.74
CA THR A 126 3.74 -13.19 -6.66
C THR A 126 3.64 -13.74 -5.24
N GLU A 127 3.61 -15.06 -5.09
CA GLU A 127 3.61 -15.70 -3.77
C GLU A 127 4.80 -15.24 -2.91
N ASP A 128 5.98 -15.16 -3.51
CA ASP A 128 7.21 -14.71 -2.83
C ASP A 128 7.09 -13.26 -2.37
N GLY A 129 6.60 -12.37 -3.24
CA GLY A 129 6.42 -10.95 -2.93
C GLY A 129 5.39 -10.72 -1.83
N ILE A 130 4.23 -11.38 -1.93
CA ILE A 130 3.17 -11.29 -0.91
C ILE A 130 3.70 -11.74 0.45
N ASN A 131 4.39 -12.88 0.51
CA ASN A 131 4.95 -13.42 1.74
C ASN A 131 6.05 -12.51 2.31
N SER A 132 6.92 -11.97 1.46
CA SER A 132 7.96 -11.02 1.87
C SER A 132 7.34 -9.77 2.50
N VAL A 133 6.33 -9.17 1.86
CA VAL A 133 5.65 -7.99 2.39
C VAL A 133 4.93 -8.31 3.70
N LYS A 134 4.20 -9.43 3.78
CA LYS A 134 3.50 -9.86 5.01
C LYS A 134 4.43 -10.01 6.21
N ASN A 135 5.62 -10.57 5.99
CA ASN A 135 6.54 -10.92 7.07
C ASN A 135 7.49 -9.77 7.45
N GLU A 136 7.81 -8.89 6.51
CA GLU A 136 8.88 -7.89 6.67
C GLU A 136 8.39 -6.44 6.78
N THR A 137 7.06 -6.23 6.81
CA THR A 137 6.49 -4.88 6.89
C THR A 137 5.55 -4.68 8.08
N LYS A 138 5.13 -3.45 8.28
CA LYS A 138 4.16 -3.06 9.32
C LYS A 138 2.73 -2.86 8.78
N PHE A 139 2.45 -3.34 7.57
CA PHE A 139 1.07 -3.38 7.08
C PHE A 139 0.24 -4.34 7.94
N ASP A 140 -0.98 -3.93 8.28
CA ASP A 140 -1.91 -4.77 9.05
C ASP A 140 -2.54 -5.86 8.17
N LYS A 141 -2.78 -5.55 6.89
CA LYS A 141 -3.29 -6.49 5.90
C LYS A 141 -2.55 -6.32 4.58
N VAL A 142 -2.26 -7.45 3.95
CA VAL A 142 -1.65 -7.54 2.61
C VAL A 142 -2.50 -8.49 1.78
N GLU A 143 -3.20 -7.97 0.79
CA GLU A 143 -4.15 -8.72 -0.03
C GLU A 143 -3.90 -8.51 -1.51
N THR A 144 -4.19 -9.53 -2.31
CA THR A 144 -4.10 -9.49 -3.77
C THR A 144 -5.37 -10.01 -4.41
N VAL A 145 -5.72 -9.47 -5.59
CA VAL A 145 -6.82 -10.00 -6.40
C VAL A 145 -6.40 -11.28 -7.10
N PHE A 146 -5.17 -11.30 -7.66
CA PHE A 146 -4.62 -12.46 -8.37
C PHE A 146 -3.25 -12.82 -7.81
N THR A 147 -3.12 -14.05 -7.32
CA THR A 147 -1.82 -14.60 -6.94
C THR A 147 -1.14 -15.22 -8.16
N ILE A 148 0.11 -14.83 -8.38
CA ILE A 148 0.98 -15.37 -9.40
C ILE A 148 1.89 -16.41 -8.74
N ASP A 149 1.55 -17.67 -8.93
CA ASP A 149 2.31 -18.81 -8.44
C ASP A 149 3.48 -19.19 -9.38
N ASN A 150 4.26 -20.19 -8.98
CA ASN A 150 5.42 -20.64 -9.76
C ASN A 150 5.07 -21.18 -11.15
N SER A 151 3.80 -21.52 -11.44
CA SER A 151 3.39 -21.98 -12.77
C SER A 151 3.45 -20.88 -13.83
N PHE A 152 3.45 -19.62 -13.42
CA PHE A 152 3.65 -18.47 -14.32
C PHE A 152 5.12 -18.22 -14.67
N LYS A 153 6.08 -18.82 -13.95
CA LYS A 153 7.50 -18.73 -14.29
C LYS A 153 7.77 -19.59 -15.52
N CYS A 154 8.24 -18.97 -16.58
CA CYS A 154 8.43 -19.60 -17.90
C CYS A 154 9.28 -20.88 -17.83
N PHE A 155 10.32 -20.89 -17.00
CA PHE A 155 11.28 -21.98 -16.87
C PHE A 155 11.12 -22.83 -15.61
N SER A 156 9.98 -22.72 -14.93
CA SER A 156 9.64 -23.60 -13.82
C SER A 156 9.27 -24.99 -14.33
N ASP A 157 9.56 -26.03 -13.56
CA ASP A 157 9.17 -27.41 -13.88
C ASP A 157 7.64 -27.56 -13.98
N ASN A 158 6.89 -26.70 -13.27
CA ASN A 158 5.43 -26.64 -13.30
C ASN A 158 4.92 -25.49 -14.18
N SER A 159 5.72 -25.01 -15.14
CA SER A 159 5.31 -23.91 -16.02
C SER A 159 4.06 -24.26 -16.81
N ARG A 160 3.06 -23.36 -16.77
CA ARG A 160 1.85 -23.47 -17.59
C ARG A 160 2.07 -23.19 -19.07
N TYR A 161 3.22 -22.61 -19.44
CA TYR A 161 3.58 -22.26 -20.81
C TYR A 161 4.23 -23.43 -21.52
N PHE A 162 4.90 -24.32 -20.80
CA PHE A 162 5.60 -25.46 -21.34
C PHE A 162 5.05 -26.74 -20.72
N CYS A 163 4.22 -27.48 -21.48
CA CYS A 163 3.57 -28.71 -21.01
C CYS A 163 4.52 -29.92 -20.94
N LYS A 164 5.80 -29.76 -21.25
CA LYS A 164 6.85 -30.79 -21.20
C LYS A 164 8.10 -30.25 -20.55
N PRO A 165 8.93 -31.09 -19.91
CA PRO A 165 10.23 -30.66 -19.42
C PRO A 165 11.03 -30.02 -20.57
N ILE A 166 11.36 -28.78 -20.44
CA ILE A 166 12.19 -28.05 -21.41
C ILE A 166 13.62 -28.59 -21.27
N ASN A 167 14.22 -29.00 -22.37
CA ASN A 167 15.63 -29.40 -22.33
C ASN A 167 16.53 -28.16 -22.14
N GLU A 168 17.76 -28.37 -21.70
CA GLU A 168 18.71 -27.27 -21.41
C GLU A 168 18.96 -26.38 -22.66
N ILE A 169 18.93 -26.96 -23.87
CA ILE A 169 19.13 -26.22 -25.13
C ILE A 169 17.99 -25.25 -25.38
N GLU A 170 16.74 -25.65 -25.10
CA GLU A 170 15.57 -24.77 -25.24
C GLU A 170 15.58 -23.65 -24.20
N LYS A 171 16.02 -23.95 -22.97
CA LYS A 171 16.20 -22.92 -21.93
C LYS A 171 17.23 -21.87 -22.32
N ASP A 172 18.34 -22.29 -22.91
CA ASP A 172 19.41 -21.38 -23.31
C ASP A 172 19.03 -20.53 -24.53
N PHE A 173 18.14 -21.00 -25.38
CA PHE A 173 17.65 -20.24 -26.53
C PHE A 173 16.69 -19.09 -26.13
N CYS A 174 16.08 -19.20 -24.94
CA CYS A 174 15.09 -18.24 -24.44
C CYS A 174 15.67 -17.25 -23.42
N LYS A 175 16.96 -17.37 -23.07
CA LYS A 175 17.69 -16.42 -22.22
C LYS A 175 18.29 -15.28 -23.05
#